data_459708a5ea2466e082ef6d08173970f0
#
_entry.id   459708a5ea2466e082ef6d08173970f0
#
_cell.length_a   1.000
_cell.length_b   1.000
_cell.length_c   1.000
_cell.angle_alpha   90.00
_cell.angle_beta   90.00
_cell.angle_gamma   90.00
#
_symmetry.space_group_name_H-M   'P 1'
#
loop_
_entity.id
_entity.type
_entity.pdbx_description
1 polymer ?
#
loop_
_entity_poly.entity_id
_entity_poly.type
_entity_poly.pdbx_seq_one_letter_code
_entity_poly.pdbx_strand_id
1 'polypeptide(L)'
;MLSAFSFASAPFDGLSASEQALVLRSVEPARFARDAVLLTPESPAGHAWLLVEGRVQQIEAGEVVAVDGPGDLCAARAALAGRANGLLRALDDVLAWQIPRATLQALIAGNAGFSSWLFGGISHRLAAAAERRPQREFVSLMTAQVRDAGVRKPVYIDGALDLVSACRVMSEQGLRHVLVRDGERVGMFTTTDLRDALLRPVPPQQIAVREVARFELIGLGPDAEVFEALLLMIRHHVHRVLVRDGETIVGVLSQLDLMSFVSTHSNLVALQIEQASSVAELRQAALQMDAMVVLLHSDGIRIELVARLVHELNRQLLARLWTMLAPSDLVANSCLIVMGSEGRGEQILKTDQDNGLLVRDGFAMVGIEQLTERFTAALIDFGYPPCPGNIMVSNPLWRQPLTAFKQTLRGWLFGGETNGVMNLAIFLDAAAVAGDAGLLREARRFVDESLVGDDVFFARFVNAADQFSEPGWWTRLGGLRGRDEQSFDLKKLGTFPVVHGARTLALQHHVAEIGTAARLRALAERQHLPDQMARDLTEALHFLMVLKLDNNLRQRRSGQPVSNLVQLSTLGTLERDLMKDSLAIIKAFRQHLRLHYRLDFL
;
A
#
# COMPACT_ATOMS: atom_id res chain seq x y z
N MET A 1 -28.01 11.54 34.57
CA MET A 1 -26.79 12.03 35.30
C MET A 1 -25.64 11.90 34.36
N LEU A 2 -24.79 12.93 34.23
CA LEU A 2 -23.55 12.79 33.44
C LEU A 2 -22.70 11.66 34.02
N SER A 3 -22.22 10.76 33.17
CA SER A 3 -21.14 9.84 33.53
C SER A 3 -19.89 10.63 33.92
N ALA A 4 -19.06 10.09 34.85
CA ALA A 4 -17.81 10.73 35.19
C ALA A 4 -16.96 10.99 33.95
N PHE A 5 -16.14 12.06 33.93
CA PHE A 5 -15.22 12.35 32.84
C PHE A 5 -14.29 11.12 32.62
N SER A 6 -14.24 10.62 31.39
CA SER A 6 -13.46 9.42 31.07
C SER A 6 -12.08 9.79 30.53
N PHE A 7 -11.04 9.22 31.13
CA PHE A 7 -9.65 9.29 30.65
C PHE A 7 -9.24 8.03 29.86
N ALA A 8 -10.19 7.18 29.47
CA ALA A 8 -9.87 5.90 28.84
C ALA A 8 -9.56 6.00 27.34
N SER A 9 -9.78 7.17 26.72
CA SER A 9 -9.58 7.38 25.28
C SER A 9 -8.72 8.60 24.98
N ALA A 10 -8.07 8.58 23.81
CA ALA A 10 -7.30 9.73 23.32
C ALA A 10 -8.20 10.98 23.17
N PRO A 11 -7.66 12.17 23.41
CA PRO A 11 -6.27 12.48 23.79
C PRO A 11 -5.98 12.43 25.29
N PHE A 12 -6.92 12.00 26.13
CA PHE A 12 -6.86 12.12 27.59
C PHE A 12 -6.23 10.89 28.26
N ASP A 13 -6.06 9.79 27.56
CA ASP A 13 -5.53 8.51 28.07
C ASP A 13 -4.04 8.53 28.42
N GLY A 14 -3.29 9.52 27.89
CA GLY A 14 -1.87 9.73 28.17
C GLY A 14 -1.59 10.80 29.23
N LEU A 15 -2.61 11.30 29.95
CA LEU A 15 -2.44 12.34 30.95
C LEU A 15 -1.92 11.78 32.29
N SER A 16 -0.96 12.48 32.88
CA SER A 16 -0.50 12.22 34.24
C SER A 16 -1.59 12.51 35.29
N ALA A 17 -1.45 11.99 36.50
CA ALA A 17 -2.42 12.21 37.58
C ALA A 17 -2.63 13.71 37.90
N SER A 18 -1.59 14.54 37.78
CA SER A 18 -1.68 16.00 37.98
C SER A 18 -2.48 16.69 36.86
N GLU A 19 -2.30 16.26 35.60
CA GLU A 19 -3.05 16.77 34.45
C GLU A 19 -4.52 16.32 34.45
N GLN A 20 -4.78 15.07 34.84
CA GLN A 20 -6.15 14.57 35.10
C GLN A 20 -6.85 15.38 36.16
N ALA A 21 -6.17 15.70 37.28
CA ALA A 21 -6.71 16.55 38.33
C ALA A 21 -6.97 17.99 37.87
N LEU A 22 -6.15 18.53 36.93
CA LEU A 22 -6.39 19.83 36.31
C LEU A 22 -7.67 19.80 35.45
N VAL A 23 -7.83 18.78 34.61
CA VAL A 23 -9.04 18.60 33.77
C VAL A 23 -10.27 18.52 34.68
N LEU A 24 -10.29 17.62 35.66
CA LEU A 24 -11.46 17.42 36.53
C LEU A 24 -11.88 18.68 37.31
N ARG A 25 -10.96 19.57 37.60
CA ARG A 25 -11.26 20.84 38.29
C ARG A 25 -11.78 21.94 37.39
N SER A 26 -11.56 21.83 36.08
CA SER A 26 -11.83 22.87 35.11
C SER A 26 -12.99 22.59 34.18
N VAL A 27 -13.39 21.32 34.06
CA VAL A 27 -14.48 20.93 33.13
C VAL A 27 -15.84 21.14 33.77
N GLU A 28 -16.77 21.63 32.96
CA GLU A 28 -18.17 21.86 33.36
C GLU A 28 -19.12 21.09 32.43
N PRO A 29 -20.27 20.61 32.94
CA PRO A 29 -21.25 19.97 32.11
C PRO A 29 -22.00 21.01 31.23
N ALA A 30 -22.15 20.72 29.94
CA ALA A 30 -22.90 21.52 29.00
C ALA A 30 -23.99 20.69 28.35
N ARG A 31 -25.15 21.32 28.10
CA ARG A 31 -26.29 20.70 27.38
C ARG A 31 -26.74 21.62 26.27
N PHE A 32 -26.99 21.03 25.12
CA PHE A 32 -27.52 21.75 23.96
C PHE A 32 -28.71 20.97 23.43
N ALA A 33 -29.83 21.69 23.21
CA ALA A 33 -30.98 21.08 22.55
C ALA A 33 -30.67 20.84 21.07
N ARG A 34 -31.40 19.94 20.47
CA ARG A 34 -31.36 19.73 19.04
C ARG A 34 -31.51 21.07 18.27
N ASP A 35 -30.76 21.21 17.19
CA ASP A 35 -30.62 22.38 16.33
C ASP A 35 -29.98 23.61 17.01
N ALA A 36 -29.57 23.52 18.28
CA ALA A 36 -28.84 24.59 18.94
C ALA A 36 -27.51 24.87 18.24
N VAL A 37 -27.17 26.15 18.13
CA VAL A 37 -25.87 26.60 17.59
C VAL A 37 -24.87 26.76 18.74
N LEU A 38 -23.77 25.96 18.69
CA LEU A 38 -22.72 26.02 19.69
C LEU A 38 -21.69 27.11 19.36
N LEU A 39 -21.36 27.27 18.06
CA LEU A 39 -20.48 28.31 17.55
C LEU A 39 -20.97 28.81 16.19
N THR A 40 -20.79 30.10 15.93
CA THR A 40 -20.97 30.70 14.61
C THR A 40 -19.63 31.12 14.01
N PRO A 41 -19.51 31.27 12.68
CA PRO A 41 -18.30 31.83 12.07
C PRO A 41 -17.91 33.15 12.72
N GLU A 42 -16.63 33.36 12.94
CA GLU A 42 -16.02 34.54 13.58
C GLU A 42 -16.43 34.75 15.06
N SER A 43 -17.25 33.91 15.67
CA SER A 43 -17.58 34.04 17.10
C SER A 43 -16.38 33.74 17.98
N PRO A 44 -16.23 34.39 19.15
CA PRO A 44 -15.23 34.03 20.13
C PRO A 44 -15.39 32.58 20.59
N ALA A 45 -14.34 31.79 20.49
CA ALA A 45 -14.32 30.39 20.91
C ALA A 45 -13.44 30.25 22.17
N GLY A 46 -14.09 30.15 23.33
CA GLY A 46 -13.41 30.02 24.63
C GLY A 46 -13.31 28.59 25.16
N HIS A 47 -14.00 27.66 24.55
CA HIS A 47 -14.15 26.29 25.05
C HIS A 47 -14.12 25.27 23.91
N ALA A 48 -13.66 24.06 24.23
CA ALA A 48 -13.92 22.85 23.44
C ALA A 48 -14.96 21.98 24.18
N TRP A 49 -15.58 21.06 23.48
CA TRP A 49 -16.56 20.15 24.05
C TRP A 49 -16.20 18.69 23.78
N LEU A 50 -16.06 17.90 24.85
CA LEU A 50 -16.01 16.45 24.76
C LEU A 50 -17.44 15.91 24.82
N LEU A 51 -17.92 15.37 23.71
CA LEU A 51 -19.29 14.89 23.60
C LEU A 51 -19.47 13.59 24.41
N VAL A 52 -20.54 13.54 25.21
CA VAL A 52 -20.93 12.36 26.00
C VAL A 52 -22.13 11.68 25.35
N GLU A 53 -23.12 12.47 24.90
CA GLU A 53 -24.32 12.01 24.18
C GLU A 53 -24.67 13.01 23.08
N GLY A 54 -25.34 12.54 22.04
CA GLY A 54 -25.75 13.36 20.90
C GLY A 54 -24.65 13.61 19.89
N ARG A 55 -24.97 14.36 18.83
CA ARG A 55 -24.07 14.63 17.70
C ARG A 55 -24.08 16.12 17.37
N VAL A 56 -22.95 16.61 16.88
CA VAL A 56 -22.75 18.00 16.47
C VAL A 56 -22.19 18.00 15.05
N GLN A 57 -22.75 18.87 14.17
CA GLN A 57 -22.22 19.07 12.82
C GLN A 57 -21.41 20.36 12.75
N GLN A 58 -20.31 20.30 12.03
CA GLN A 58 -19.50 21.45 11.66
C GLN A 58 -19.78 21.83 10.21
N ILE A 59 -20.11 23.10 9.96
CA ILE A 59 -20.46 23.63 8.64
C ILE A 59 -19.47 24.74 8.30
N GLU A 60 -18.77 24.64 7.18
CA GLU A 60 -17.87 25.67 6.64
C GLU A 60 -18.29 26.01 5.21
N ALA A 61 -18.35 27.29 4.90
CA ALA A 61 -18.81 27.78 3.58
C ALA A 61 -20.16 27.20 3.11
N GLY A 62 -21.08 26.91 4.06
CA GLY A 62 -22.39 26.33 3.77
C GLY A 62 -22.43 24.81 3.60
N GLU A 63 -21.27 24.13 3.64
CA GLU A 63 -21.16 22.67 3.55
C GLU A 63 -20.85 22.03 4.91
N VAL A 64 -21.42 20.85 5.18
CA VAL A 64 -21.08 20.06 6.37
C VAL A 64 -19.70 19.43 6.15
N VAL A 65 -18.71 19.85 6.94
CA VAL A 65 -17.33 19.36 6.86
C VAL A 65 -17.02 18.26 7.87
N ALA A 66 -17.76 18.17 8.99
CA ALA A 66 -17.63 17.11 9.97
C ALA A 66 -18.93 16.90 10.75
N VAL A 67 -19.08 15.69 11.31
CA VAL A 67 -20.09 15.37 12.32
C VAL A 67 -19.39 14.66 13.46
N ASP A 68 -19.42 15.27 14.64
CA ASP A 68 -18.82 14.74 15.85
C ASP A 68 -19.88 14.02 16.68
N GLY A 69 -19.51 12.92 17.34
CA GLY A 69 -20.38 12.10 18.17
C GLY A 69 -19.81 11.81 19.56
N PRO A 70 -20.46 10.96 20.37
CA PRO A 70 -19.99 10.64 21.71
C PRO A 70 -18.53 10.16 21.73
N GLY A 71 -17.71 10.77 22.61
CA GLY A 71 -16.27 10.54 22.72
C GLY A 71 -15.41 11.48 21.87
N ASP A 72 -16.00 12.29 20.96
CA ASP A 72 -15.24 13.23 20.14
C ASP A 72 -15.04 14.57 20.86
N LEU A 73 -13.85 15.17 20.67
CA LEU A 73 -13.47 16.49 21.17
C LEU A 73 -13.68 17.52 20.06
N CYS A 74 -14.83 18.18 20.04
CA CYS A 74 -15.16 19.19 19.04
C CYS A 74 -14.70 20.60 19.44
N ALA A 75 -14.45 21.45 18.44
CA ALA A 75 -14.04 22.85 18.56
C ALA A 75 -12.70 23.11 19.28
N ALA A 76 -11.86 22.12 19.54
CA ALA A 76 -10.58 22.32 20.26
C ALA A 76 -9.65 23.30 19.51
N ARG A 77 -9.55 23.20 18.19
CA ARG A 77 -8.75 24.13 17.35
C ARG A 77 -9.31 25.54 17.36
N ALA A 78 -10.65 25.69 17.30
CA ALA A 78 -11.33 26.98 17.39
C ALA A 78 -11.09 27.62 18.76
N ALA A 79 -11.21 26.85 19.85
CA ALA A 79 -10.91 27.31 21.21
C ALA A 79 -9.48 27.84 21.34
N LEU A 80 -8.50 27.14 20.78
CA LEU A 80 -7.10 27.56 20.81
C LEU A 80 -6.82 28.80 19.97
N ALA A 81 -7.40 28.86 18.75
CA ALA A 81 -7.33 30.04 17.88
C ALA A 81 -8.09 31.26 18.46
N GLY A 82 -9.02 31.02 19.36
CA GLY A 82 -9.88 32.05 19.98
C GLY A 82 -11.05 32.49 19.12
N ARG A 83 -11.25 31.89 17.96
CA ARG A 83 -12.36 32.17 17.03
C ARG A 83 -12.73 30.91 16.26
N ALA A 84 -13.99 30.80 15.84
CA ALA A 84 -14.49 29.74 15.02
C ALA A 84 -14.35 30.08 13.53
N ASN A 85 -13.93 29.09 12.70
CA ASN A 85 -13.90 29.23 11.25
C ASN A 85 -15.21 28.77 10.57
N GLY A 86 -16.11 28.12 11.33
CA GLY A 86 -17.36 27.58 10.82
C GLY A 86 -18.48 27.58 11.85
N LEU A 87 -19.66 27.15 11.41
CA LEU A 87 -20.84 26.97 12.24
C LEU A 87 -20.81 25.59 12.90
N LEU A 88 -20.99 25.52 14.21
CA LEU A 88 -21.18 24.29 14.98
C LEU A 88 -22.63 24.19 15.45
N ARG A 89 -23.34 23.15 15.05
CA ARG A 89 -24.78 22.95 15.34
C ARG A 89 -25.06 21.56 15.87
N ALA A 90 -25.86 21.46 16.92
CA ALA A 90 -26.35 20.20 17.46
C ALA A 90 -27.34 19.52 16.49
N LEU A 91 -27.12 18.24 16.20
CA LEU A 91 -28.06 17.43 15.40
C LEU A 91 -29.10 16.71 16.25
N ASP A 92 -28.73 16.41 17.49
CA ASP A 92 -29.57 15.78 18.51
C ASP A 92 -29.48 16.61 19.80
N ASP A 93 -30.17 16.18 20.86
CA ASP A 93 -29.89 16.70 22.18
C ASP A 93 -28.49 16.27 22.60
N VAL A 94 -27.63 17.24 22.88
CA VAL A 94 -26.21 17.03 23.16
C VAL A 94 -25.92 17.19 24.65
N LEU A 95 -25.18 16.23 25.18
CA LEU A 95 -24.58 16.29 26.50
C LEU A 95 -23.05 16.24 26.34
N ALA A 96 -22.33 17.21 26.88
CA ALA A 96 -20.90 17.33 26.70
C ALA A 96 -20.19 17.84 27.96
N TRP A 97 -18.89 17.55 28.05
CA TRP A 97 -17.99 18.25 28.97
C TRP A 97 -17.38 19.44 28.27
N GLN A 98 -17.58 20.62 28.81
CA GLN A 98 -16.99 21.88 28.35
C GLN A 98 -15.61 22.04 28.95
N ILE A 99 -14.58 22.18 28.10
CA ILE A 99 -13.17 22.30 28.50
C ILE A 99 -12.69 23.70 28.16
N PRO A 100 -12.30 24.52 29.15
CA PRO A 100 -11.82 25.88 28.91
C PRO A 100 -10.52 25.92 28.09
N ARG A 101 -10.38 26.99 27.29
CA ARG A 101 -9.16 27.26 26.52
C ARG A 101 -7.88 27.20 27.36
N ALA A 102 -7.91 27.78 28.57
CA ALA A 102 -6.75 27.78 29.47
C ALA A 102 -6.30 26.37 29.85
N THR A 103 -7.25 25.45 30.06
CA THR A 103 -6.95 24.04 30.36
C THR A 103 -6.33 23.34 29.13
N LEU A 104 -6.88 23.57 27.93
CA LEU A 104 -6.28 23.03 26.69
C LEU A 104 -4.84 23.54 26.48
N GLN A 105 -4.61 24.84 26.72
CA GLN A 105 -3.28 25.44 26.61
C GLN A 105 -2.29 24.85 27.63
N ALA A 106 -2.74 24.63 28.86
CA ALA A 106 -1.91 24.01 29.88
C ALA A 106 -1.55 22.56 29.55
N LEU A 107 -2.51 21.79 29.04
CA LEU A 107 -2.27 20.40 28.58
C LEU A 107 -1.30 20.35 27.39
N ILE A 108 -1.43 21.27 26.42
CA ILE A 108 -0.52 21.36 25.28
C ILE A 108 0.90 21.70 25.72
N ALA A 109 1.05 22.62 26.66
CA ALA A 109 2.36 23.04 27.16
C ALA A 109 3.04 21.96 28.03
N GLY A 110 2.25 21.17 28.78
CA GLY A 110 2.77 20.18 29.74
C GLY A 110 2.88 18.75 29.16
N ASN A 111 2.12 18.42 28.15
CA ASN A 111 2.01 17.03 27.63
C ASN A 111 2.25 16.96 26.12
N ALA A 112 3.41 16.44 25.74
CA ALA A 112 3.80 16.30 24.34
C ALA A 112 2.86 15.36 23.58
N GLY A 113 2.34 14.30 24.20
CA GLY A 113 1.39 13.36 23.61
C GLY A 113 0.05 14.03 23.28
N PHE A 114 -0.47 14.83 24.20
CA PHE A 114 -1.70 15.62 24.00
C PHE A 114 -1.52 16.67 22.90
N SER A 115 -0.39 17.39 22.93
CA SER A 115 -0.03 18.37 21.89
C SER A 115 0.08 17.71 20.50
N SER A 116 0.80 16.59 20.41
CA SER A 116 0.97 15.83 19.16
C SER A 116 -0.35 15.29 18.63
N TRP A 117 -1.25 14.86 19.51
CA TRP A 117 -2.58 14.42 19.09
C TRP A 117 -3.40 15.58 18.50
N LEU A 118 -3.34 16.75 19.11
CA LEU A 118 -4.17 17.89 18.72
C LEU A 118 -3.66 18.61 17.45
N PHE A 119 -2.34 18.72 17.29
CA PHE A 119 -1.70 19.42 16.17
C PHE A 119 -0.99 18.51 15.20
N GLY A 120 -0.76 17.25 15.57
CA GLY A 120 -0.11 16.27 14.69
C GLY A 120 -0.92 16.02 13.43
N GLY A 121 -0.23 16.01 12.29
CA GLY A 121 -0.78 15.45 11.06
C GLY A 121 -1.13 13.96 11.23
N ILE A 122 -1.76 13.36 10.22
CA ILE A 122 -2.16 11.94 10.23
C ILE A 122 -0.97 11.04 10.58
N SER A 123 0.21 11.31 10.03
CA SER A 123 1.45 10.56 10.30
C SER A 123 1.78 10.48 11.79
N HIS A 124 1.65 11.59 12.50
CA HIS A 124 1.96 11.65 13.94
C HIS A 124 0.93 10.90 14.79
N ARG A 125 -0.35 10.97 14.39
CA ARG A 125 -1.44 10.26 15.08
C ARG A 125 -1.39 8.76 14.82
N LEU A 126 -1.04 8.34 13.60
CA LEU A 126 -0.84 6.94 13.25
C LEU A 126 0.37 6.34 13.97
N ALA A 127 1.49 7.07 14.06
CA ALA A 127 2.66 6.65 14.81
C ALA A 127 2.32 6.44 16.30
N ALA A 128 1.64 7.41 16.93
CA ALA A 128 1.20 7.30 18.32
C ALA A 128 0.19 6.16 18.56
N ALA A 129 -0.67 5.85 17.57
CA ALA A 129 -1.59 4.72 17.64
C ALA A 129 -0.88 3.37 17.48
N ALA A 130 0.16 3.30 16.65
CA ALA A 130 0.98 2.11 16.46
C ALA A 130 1.81 1.78 17.71
N GLU A 131 2.35 2.78 18.40
CA GLU A 131 3.11 2.60 19.65
C GLU A 131 2.27 2.04 20.81
N ARG A 132 0.95 2.18 20.77
CA ARG A 132 0.02 1.73 21.82
C ARG A 132 -0.45 0.28 21.68
N ARG A 133 -0.15 -0.41 20.56
CA ARG A 133 -0.49 -1.82 20.38
C ARG A 133 0.51 -2.72 21.13
N PRO A 134 0.06 -3.68 22.00
CA PRO A 134 0.93 -4.43 22.91
C PRO A 134 1.66 -5.62 22.27
N GLN A 135 2.28 -5.44 21.09
CA GLN A 135 3.08 -6.50 20.45
C GLN A 135 4.39 -5.94 19.91
N ARG A 136 5.29 -5.60 20.85
CA ARG A 136 6.56 -4.91 20.60
C ARG A 136 7.64 -5.74 19.90
N GLU A 137 7.58 -7.07 19.92
CA GLU A 137 8.71 -7.89 19.48
C GLU A 137 8.82 -8.01 17.96
N PHE A 138 7.70 -8.09 17.25
CA PHE A 138 7.71 -8.28 15.79
C PHE A 138 7.82 -6.95 15.01
N VAL A 139 7.28 -5.86 15.51
CA VAL A 139 7.45 -4.51 14.92
C VAL A 139 8.92 -4.07 14.99
N SER A 140 9.60 -4.38 16.09
CA SER A 140 11.05 -4.16 16.24
C SER A 140 11.85 -4.94 15.18
N LEU A 141 11.39 -6.10 14.77
CA LEU A 141 12.05 -6.95 13.79
C LEU A 141 11.97 -6.42 12.35
N MET A 142 10.85 -5.79 11.97
CA MET A 142 10.62 -5.29 10.61
C MET A 142 11.18 -3.88 10.36
N THR A 143 11.38 -3.11 11.42
CA THR A 143 12.12 -1.85 11.41
C THR A 143 13.60 -2.04 11.77
N ALA A 144 14.03 -3.26 12.10
CA ALA A 144 15.42 -3.58 12.37
C ALA A 144 16.27 -3.35 11.12
N GLN A 145 17.46 -2.85 11.32
CA GLN A 145 18.40 -2.62 10.25
C GLN A 145 19.16 -3.90 9.91
N VAL A 146 19.57 -4.03 8.68
CA VAL A 146 20.36 -5.17 8.18
C VAL A 146 21.60 -5.43 9.02
N ARG A 147 22.23 -4.38 9.56
CA ARG A 147 23.38 -4.50 10.48
C ARG A 147 23.08 -5.35 11.73
N ASP A 148 21.82 -5.38 12.18
CA ASP A 148 21.37 -6.08 13.38
C ASP A 148 21.01 -7.55 13.10
N ALA A 149 20.87 -7.93 11.83
CA ALA A 149 20.34 -9.22 11.38
C ALA A 149 21.39 -10.35 11.24
N GLY A 150 22.45 -10.31 12.02
CA GLY A 150 23.46 -11.39 12.02
C GLY A 150 24.30 -11.45 10.74
N VAL A 151 24.63 -10.30 10.16
CA VAL A 151 25.49 -10.19 8.97
C VAL A 151 26.84 -10.86 9.24
N ARG A 152 27.19 -11.84 8.39
CA ARG A 152 28.46 -12.57 8.52
C ARG A 152 29.58 -11.82 7.83
N LYS A 153 30.77 -11.79 8.47
CA LYS A 153 31.97 -11.18 7.87
C LYS A 153 32.30 -11.86 6.54
N PRO A 154 32.70 -11.10 5.52
CA PRO A 154 33.02 -11.65 4.23
C PRO A 154 34.35 -12.44 4.29
N VAL A 155 34.35 -13.65 3.73
CA VAL A 155 35.58 -14.44 3.54
C VAL A 155 35.91 -14.43 2.07
N TYR A 156 37.13 -13.99 1.73
CA TYR A 156 37.60 -13.84 0.36
C TYR A 156 38.59 -14.98 0.00
N ILE A 157 38.45 -15.46 -1.23
CA ILE A 157 39.42 -16.34 -1.87
C ILE A 157 39.90 -15.78 -3.21
N ASP A 158 41.04 -16.17 -3.68
CA ASP A 158 41.56 -15.80 -5.00
C ASP A 158 40.77 -16.53 -6.10
N GLY A 159 40.40 -15.82 -7.14
CA GLY A 159 39.67 -16.36 -8.28
C GLY A 159 40.48 -17.39 -9.10
N ALA A 160 41.80 -17.41 -8.99
CA ALA A 160 42.66 -18.38 -9.64
C ALA A 160 42.72 -19.74 -8.90
N LEU A 161 42.20 -19.82 -7.66
CA LEU A 161 42.14 -21.08 -6.93
C LEU A 161 41.28 -22.10 -7.69
N ASP A 162 41.68 -23.37 -7.66
CA ASP A 162 40.89 -24.47 -8.20
C ASP A 162 39.67 -24.78 -7.29
N LEU A 163 38.64 -25.44 -7.84
CA LEU A 163 37.40 -25.74 -7.11
C LEU A 163 37.62 -26.60 -5.87
N VAL A 164 38.57 -27.56 -5.90
CA VAL A 164 38.85 -28.46 -4.76
C VAL A 164 39.44 -27.66 -3.61
N SER A 165 40.39 -26.78 -3.91
CA SER A 165 41.03 -25.90 -2.94
C SER A 165 40.00 -24.89 -2.36
N ALA A 166 39.12 -24.33 -3.18
CA ALA A 166 38.04 -23.46 -2.73
C ALA A 166 37.05 -24.21 -1.79
N CYS A 167 36.69 -25.43 -2.14
CA CYS A 167 35.85 -26.29 -1.29
C CYS A 167 36.51 -26.66 0.04
N ARG A 168 37.83 -26.87 0.03
CA ARG A 168 38.57 -27.14 1.27
C ARG A 168 38.50 -25.97 2.23
N VAL A 169 38.73 -24.74 1.74
CA VAL A 169 38.55 -23.51 2.54
C VAL A 169 37.13 -23.40 3.11
N MET A 170 36.12 -23.66 2.26
CA MET A 170 34.71 -23.62 2.71
C MET A 170 34.45 -24.67 3.80
N SER A 171 34.96 -25.90 3.64
CA SER A 171 34.75 -26.98 4.59
C SER A 171 35.46 -26.74 5.92
N GLU A 172 36.72 -26.31 5.89
CA GLU A 172 37.52 -26.04 7.09
C GLU A 172 36.96 -24.91 7.95
N GLN A 173 36.33 -23.91 7.30
CA GLN A 173 35.73 -22.79 7.98
C GLN A 173 34.19 -22.92 8.19
N GLY A 174 33.62 -24.06 7.82
CA GLY A 174 32.16 -24.29 7.95
C GLY A 174 31.29 -23.34 7.11
N LEU A 175 31.82 -22.86 5.97
CA LEU A 175 31.16 -21.87 5.13
C LEU A 175 30.34 -22.53 4.02
N ARG A 176 29.22 -21.94 3.70
CA ARG A 176 28.36 -22.33 2.55
C ARG A 176 28.54 -21.41 1.34
N HIS A 177 29.38 -20.39 1.46
CA HIS A 177 29.74 -19.43 0.41
C HIS A 177 31.04 -18.74 0.74
N VAL A 178 31.72 -18.25 -0.28
CA VAL A 178 32.90 -17.39 -0.18
C VAL A 178 32.81 -16.29 -1.24
N LEU A 179 33.45 -15.16 -0.98
CA LEU A 179 33.64 -14.12 -1.98
C LEU A 179 34.91 -14.41 -2.78
N VAL A 180 34.84 -14.25 -4.09
CA VAL A 180 35.91 -14.55 -5.04
C VAL A 180 36.46 -13.25 -5.59
N ARG A 181 37.77 -13.01 -5.42
CA ARG A 181 38.48 -11.87 -6.03
C ARG A 181 39.07 -12.28 -7.38
N ASP A 182 38.76 -11.51 -8.41
CA ASP A 182 39.34 -11.64 -9.74
C ASP A 182 39.72 -10.23 -10.25
N GLY A 183 40.95 -9.81 -9.93
CA GLY A 183 41.38 -8.42 -10.07
C GLY A 183 40.57 -7.49 -9.17
N GLU A 184 39.97 -6.46 -9.76
CA GLU A 184 39.06 -5.52 -9.04
C GLU A 184 37.64 -6.04 -8.87
N ARG A 185 37.29 -7.14 -9.54
CA ARG A 185 35.96 -7.72 -9.48
C ARG A 185 35.79 -8.62 -8.28
N VAL A 186 34.63 -8.55 -7.65
CA VAL A 186 34.26 -9.47 -6.58
C VAL A 186 33.05 -10.29 -7.02
N GLY A 187 33.19 -11.59 -6.98
CA GLY A 187 32.13 -12.57 -7.23
C GLY A 187 31.77 -13.33 -5.95
N MET A 188 30.75 -14.17 -6.03
CA MET A 188 30.36 -15.11 -4.97
C MET A 188 30.35 -16.52 -5.52
N PHE A 189 30.96 -17.46 -4.77
CA PHE A 189 30.92 -18.88 -5.04
C PHE A 189 30.20 -19.60 -3.91
N THR A 190 29.25 -20.48 -4.27
CA THR A 190 28.38 -21.17 -3.33
C THR A 190 28.37 -22.68 -3.56
N THR A 191 27.78 -23.44 -2.63
CA THR A 191 27.58 -24.90 -2.80
C THR A 191 26.70 -25.25 -4.00
N THR A 192 25.83 -24.36 -4.45
CA THR A 192 25.03 -24.55 -5.66
C THR A 192 25.88 -24.44 -6.90
N ASP A 193 26.75 -23.44 -6.97
CA ASP A 193 27.67 -23.24 -8.09
C ASP A 193 28.67 -24.40 -8.18
N LEU A 194 29.11 -24.95 -7.03
CA LEU A 194 29.90 -26.18 -6.98
C LEU A 194 29.19 -27.36 -7.62
N ARG A 195 27.90 -27.59 -7.23
CA ARG A 195 27.11 -28.69 -7.78
C ARG A 195 27.03 -28.58 -9.31
N ASP A 196 26.76 -27.39 -9.83
CA ASP A 196 26.62 -27.16 -11.26
C ASP A 196 27.99 -27.27 -12.00
N ALA A 197 29.07 -26.88 -11.33
CA ALA A 197 30.44 -27.05 -11.85
C ALA A 197 30.86 -28.52 -11.97
N LEU A 198 30.42 -29.38 -11.04
CA LEU A 198 30.72 -30.83 -11.07
C LEU A 198 30.07 -31.56 -12.26
N LEU A 199 29.08 -30.96 -12.90
CA LEU A 199 28.46 -31.51 -14.13
C LEU A 199 29.27 -31.19 -15.41
N ARG A 200 30.32 -30.35 -15.31
CA ARG A 200 31.19 -30.04 -16.45
C ARG A 200 32.12 -31.22 -16.78
N PRO A 201 32.47 -31.46 -18.04
CA PRO A 201 33.36 -32.55 -18.46
C PRO A 201 34.86 -32.22 -18.22
N VAL A 202 35.15 -31.46 -17.16
CA VAL A 202 36.50 -31.00 -16.79
C VAL A 202 36.75 -31.39 -15.32
N PRO A 203 37.90 -31.93 -14.96
CA PRO A 203 38.24 -32.25 -13.58
C PRO A 203 38.17 -31.00 -12.68
N PRO A 204 37.56 -31.07 -11.48
CA PRO A 204 37.39 -29.91 -10.58
C PRO A 204 38.74 -29.22 -10.22
N GLN A 205 39.85 -29.94 -10.24
CA GLN A 205 41.21 -29.40 -10.00
C GLN A 205 41.70 -28.49 -11.13
N GLN A 206 41.06 -28.54 -12.30
CA GLN A 206 41.45 -27.75 -13.48
C GLN A 206 40.48 -26.57 -13.72
N ILE A 207 39.44 -26.44 -12.93
CA ILE A 207 38.47 -25.35 -13.05
C ILE A 207 38.83 -24.28 -12.01
N ALA A 208 39.18 -23.08 -12.46
CA ALA A 208 39.40 -21.95 -11.58
C ALA A 208 38.06 -21.45 -11.02
N VAL A 209 38.00 -21.10 -9.74
CA VAL A 209 36.73 -20.70 -9.07
C VAL A 209 36.12 -19.48 -9.71
N ARG A 210 36.89 -18.56 -10.32
CA ARG A 210 36.39 -17.41 -11.08
C ARG A 210 35.52 -17.79 -12.29
N GLU A 211 35.70 -18.99 -12.86
CA GLU A 211 34.92 -19.43 -14.03
C GLU A 211 33.52 -19.88 -13.69
N VAL A 212 33.23 -20.07 -12.40
CA VAL A 212 31.97 -20.58 -11.89
C VAL A 212 31.35 -19.65 -10.85
N ALA A 213 32.11 -18.70 -10.34
CA ALA A 213 31.60 -17.67 -9.43
C ALA A 213 30.66 -16.69 -10.17
N ARG A 214 29.67 -16.18 -9.47
CA ARG A 214 28.75 -15.16 -9.97
C ARG A 214 29.26 -13.78 -9.59
N PHE A 215 29.41 -12.89 -10.57
CA PHE A 215 29.91 -11.52 -10.38
C PHE A 215 28.80 -10.45 -10.35
N GLU A 216 27.60 -10.80 -10.79
CA GLU A 216 26.42 -9.94 -10.64
C GLU A 216 25.84 -10.16 -9.24
N LEU A 217 26.31 -9.35 -8.28
CA LEU A 217 25.97 -9.51 -6.89
C LEU A 217 24.95 -8.45 -6.46
N ILE A 218 23.87 -8.90 -5.85
CA ILE A 218 22.81 -8.07 -5.30
C ILE A 218 23.20 -7.69 -3.88
N GLY A 219 23.05 -6.41 -3.54
CA GLY A 219 23.39 -5.92 -2.21
C GLY A 219 22.56 -4.72 -1.80
N LEU A 220 22.64 -4.39 -0.51
CA LEU A 220 21.98 -3.25 0.12
C LEU A 220 22.87 -2.68 1.23
N GLY A 221 22.53 -1.48 1.70
CA GLY A 221 23.25 -0.83 2.78
C GLY A 221 23.01 -1.46 4.15
N PRO A 222 23.91 -1.26 5.12
CA PRO A 222 23.75 -1.75 6.49
C PRO A 222 22.57 -1.11 7.23
N ASP A 223 22.19 0.10 6.82
CA ASP A 223 21.07 0.87 7.38
C ASP A 223 19.72 0.53 6.72
N ALA A 224 19.72 -0.27 5.66
CA ALA A 224 18.49 -0.73 5.03
C ALA A 224 17.68 -1.61 6.01
N GLU A 225 16.36 -1.65 5.82
CA GLU A 225 15.49 -2.49 6.63
C GLU A 225 15.73 -3.99 6.32
N VAL A 226 15.70 -4.83 7.33
CA VAL A 226 15.76 -6.30 7.19
C VAL A 226 14.73 -6.82 6.19
N PHE A 227 13.57 -6.19 6.18
CA PHE A 227 12.49 -6.49 5.23
C PHE A 227 12.90 -6.23 3.78
N GLU A 228 13.69 -5.20 3.51
CA GLU A 228 14.19 -4.92 2.15
C GLU A 228 15.15 -6.02 1.67
N ALA A 229 15.99 -6.53 2.56
CA ALA A 229 16.83 -7.69 2.26
C ALA A 229 15.98 -8.91 1.87
N LEU A 230 14.89 -9.17 2.60
CA LEU A 230 13.95 -10.25 2.27
C LEU A 230 13.33 -10.06 0.89
N LEU A 231 12.84 -8.86 0.59
CA LEU A 231 12.25 -8.53 -0.72
C LEU A 231 13.25 -8.71 -1.86
N LEU A 232 14.52 -8.30 -1.69
CA LEU A 232 15.56 -8.50 -2.69
C LEU A 232 15.83 -9.98 -2.92
N MET A 233 15.92 -10.80 -1.85
CA MET A 233 16.12 -12.24 -1.98
C MET A 233 14.97 -12.91 -2.75
N ILE A 234 13.72 -12.52 -2.45
CA ILE A 234 12.52 -13.03 -3.13
C ILE A 234 12.51 -12.58 -4.59
N ARG A 235 12.67 -11.28 -4.86
CA ARG A 235 12.61 -10.68 -6.20
C ARG A 235 13.63 -11.26 -7.17
N HIS A 236 14.84 -11.48 -6.69
CA HIS A 236 15.97 -11.94 -7.52
C HIS A 236 16.23 -13.44 -7.43
N HIS A 237 15.39 -14.19 -6.70
CA HIS A 237 15.56 -15.62 -6.48
C HIS A 237 16.96 -15.99 -5.95
N VAL A 238 17.47 -15.15 -5.02
CA VAL A 238 18.78 -15.38 -4.39
C VAL A 238 18.63 -15.67 -2.90
N HIS A 239 19.45 -16.57 -2.39
CA HIS A 239 19.45 -16.94 -0.97
C HIS A 239 20.44 -16.11 -0.13
N ARG A 240 21.13 -15.14 -0.74
CA ARG A 240 22.12 -14.28 -0.09
C ARG A 240 22.17 -12.93 -0.76
N VAL A 241 22.35 -11.89 0.05
CA VAL A 241 22.60 -10.52 -0.42
C VAL A 241 23.86 -9.99 0.24
N LEU A 242 24.60 -9.16 -0.48
CA LEU A 242 25.72 -8.44 0.07
C LEU A 242 25.25 -7.27 0.93
N VAL A 243 25.98 -7.02 2.01
CA VAL A 243 25.82 -5.79 2.78
C VAL A 243 27.01 -4.90 2.44
N ARG A 244 26.73 -3.71 1.88
CA ARG A 244 27.73 -2.76 1.41
C ARG A 244 27.61 -1.44 2.14
N ASP A 245 28.75 -0.90 2.56
CA ASP A 245 28.87 0.47 3.04
C ASP A 245 29.72 1.25 2.03
N GLY A 246 29.06 2.03 1.18
CA GLY A 246 29.67 2.59 -0.03
C GLY A 246 30.22 1.49 -0.94
N GLU A 247 31.50 1.57 -1.29
CA GLU A 247 32.20 0.57 -2.11
C GLU A 247 32.68 -0.66 -1.31
N THR A 248 32.57 -0.62 0.02
CA THR A 248 33.11 -1.68 0.89
C THR A 248 32.04 -2.74 1.16
N ILE A 249 32.36 -4.01 0.93
CA ILE A 249 31.52 -5.14 1.34
C ILE A 249 31.78 -5.41 2.82
N VAL A 250 30.81 -5.07 3.68
CA VAL A 250 30.91 -5.27 5.14
C VAL A 250 30.45 -6.66 5.56
N GLY A 251 29.68 -7.35 4.71
CA GLY A 251 29.26 -8.70 5.00
C GLY A 251 28.32 -9.33 3.98
N VAL A 252 27.86 -10.52 4.32
CA VAL A 252 26.85 -11.29 3.58
C VAL A 252 25.74 -11.66 4.54
N LEU A 253 24.50 -11.35 4.16
CA LEU A 253 23.29 -11.76 4.86
C LEU A 253 22.66 -12.93 4.10
N SER A 254 22.53 -14.09 4.75
CA SER A 254 21.86 -15.23 4.15
C SER A 254 20.39 -15.32 4.56
N GLN A 255 19.60 -16.01 3.74
CA GLN A 255 18.20 -16.28 4.05
C GLN A 255 18.02 -17.03 5.39
N LEU A 256 18.97 -17.92 5.75
CA LEU A 256 18.96 -18.63 7.04
C LEU A 256 19.24 -17.68 8.22
N ASP A 257 20.18 -16.74 8.07
CA ASP A 257 20.45 -15.75 9.11
C ASP A 257 19.24 -14.83 9.29
N LEU A 258 18.60 -14.46 8.18
CA LEU A 258 17.38 -13.68 8.15
C LEU A 258 16.19 -14.45 8.73
N MET A 259 16.08 -15.76 8.46
CA MET A 259 15.06 -16.65 9.07
C MET A 259 15.27 -16.82 10.58
N SER A 260 16.50 -16.92 11.03
CA SER A 260 16.80 -16.99 12.46
C SER A 260 16.44 -15.70 13.18
N PHE A 261 16.52 -14.58 12.48
CA PHE A 261 16.13 -13.27 12.97
C PHE A 261 14.61 -13.02 12.87
N VAL A 262 13.98 -13.50 11.79
CA VAL A 262 12.54 -13.33 11.47
C VAL A 262 11.82 -14.68 11.55
N SER A 263 11.89 -15.44 12.62
CA SER A 263 11.28 -16.79 12.67
C SER A 263 9.85 -16.77 12.16
N THR A 264 9.60 -16.90 10.83
CA THR A 264 8.25 -17.11 10.35
C THR A 264 7.98 -17.24 8.84
N HIS A 265 6.82 -17.61 8.57
CA HIS A 265 5.84 -17.99 7.52
C HIS A 265 6.07 -17.41 6.09
N SER A 266 6.56 -16.19 5.90
CA SER A 266 6.66 -15.55 4.56
C SER A 266 7.68 -16.22 3.63
N ASN A 267 8.80 -16.65 4.17
CA ASN A 267 9.83 -17.38 3.41
C ASN A 267 9.38 -18.78 3.01
N LEU A 268 8.54 -19.41 3.86
CA LEU A 268 7.98 -20.72 3.55
C LEU A 268 7.03 -20.65 2.35
N VAL A 269 6.19 -19.61 2.28
CA VAL A 269 5.27 -19.41 1.15
C VAL A 269 6.02 -19.15 -0.15
N ALA A 270 7.06 -18.30 -0.14
CA ALA A 270 7.88 -18.04 -1.34
C ALA A 270 8.56 -19.32 -1.85
N LEU A 271 9.14 -20.11 -0.93
CA LEU A 271 9.77 -21.39 -1.25
C LEU A 271 8.76 -22.41 -1.79
N GLN A 272 7.56 -22.47 -1.24
CA GLN A 272 6.49 -23.33 -1.74
C GLN A 272 6.05 -22.94 -3.15
N ILE A 273 5.95 -21.65 -3.47
CA ILE A 273 5.66 -21.18 -4.82
C ILE A 273 6.76 -21.60 -5.79
N GLU A 274 8.03 -21.40 -5.41
CA GLU A 274 9.19 -21.74 -6.24
C GLU A 274 9.28 -23.24 -6.52
N GLN A 275 9.09 -24.07 -5.49
CA GLN A 275 9.19 -25.53 -5.56
C GLN A 275 7.95 -26.23 -6.09
N ALA A 276 6.83 -25.52 -6.20
CA ALA A 276 5.59 -26.12 -6.68
C ALA A 276 5.78 -26.76 -8.06
N SER A 277 5.39 -28.02 -8.15
CA SER A 277 5.45 -28.85 -9.37
C SER A 277 4.06 -29.05 -10.01
N SER A 278 3.00 -28.64 -9.30
CA SER A 278 1.62 -28.78 -9.73
C SER A 278 0.76 -27.56 -9.37
N VAL A 279 -0.34 -27.37 -10.09
CA VAL A 279 -1.34 -26.32 -9.81
C VAL A 279 -1.95 -26.50 -8.40
N ALA A 280 -2.09 -27.75 -7.95
CA ALA A 280 -2.60 -28.03 -6.61
C ALA A 280 -1.65 -27.56 -5.49
N GLU A 281 -0.34 -27.70 -5.67
CA GLU A 281 0.66 -27.17 -4.74
C GLU A 281 0.67 -25.65 -4.72
N LEU A 282 0.56 -24.99 -5.89
CA LEU A 282 0.41 -23.53 -5.96
C LEU A 282 -0.85 -23.03 -5.24
N ARG A 283 -1.96 -23.79 -5.34
CA ARG A 283 -3.18 -23.48 -4.59
C ARG A 283 -2.93 -23.48 -3.09
N GLN A 284 -2.20 -24.47 -2.57
CA GLN A 284 -1.85 -24.51 -1.14
C GLN A 284 -1.00 -23.31 -0.72
N ALA A 285 0.01 -22.94 -1.51
CA ALA A 285 0.81 -21.74 -1.27
C ALA A 285 -0.06 -20.46 -1.26
N ALA A 286 -0.99 -20.35 -2.22
CA ALA A 286 -1.92 -19.24 -2.27
C ALA A 286 -2.81 -19.13 -1.02
N LEU A 287 -3.30 -20.25 -0.47
CA LEU A 287 -4.09 -20.24 0.76
C LEU A 287 -3.26 -19.82 1.99
N GLN A 288 -1.99 -20.19 2.02
CA GLN A 288 -1.08 -19.78 3.11
C GLN A 288 -0.75 -18.28 3.07
N MET A 289 -0.79 -17.63 1.91
CA MET A 289 -0.63 -16.17 1.82
C MET A 289 -1.70 -15.43 2.63
N ASP A 290 -2.96 -15.86 2.59
CA ASP A 290 -4.02 -15.23 3.37
C ASP A 290 -3.77 -15.35 4.89
N ALA A 291 -3.32 -16.52 5.35
CA ALA A 291 -2.96 -16.73 6.75
C ALA A 291 -1.77 -15.85 7.18
N MET A 292 -0.77 -15.71 6.30
CA MET A 292 0.38 -14.82 6.50
C MET A 292 -0.06 -13.36 6.64
N VAL A 293 -0.94 -12.87 5.77
CA VAL A 293 -1.45 -11.49 5.86
C VAL A 293 -2.15 -11.24 7.19
N VAL A 294 -3.01 -12.19 7.64
CA VAL A 294 -3.68 -12.09 8.94
C VAL A 294 -2.67 -11.99 10.08
N LEU A 295 -1.63 -12.82 10.05
CA LEU A 295 -0.58 -12.82 11.07
C LEU A 295 0.19 -11.49 11.07
N LEU A 296 0.74 -11.07 9.93
CA LEU A 296 1.51 -9.82 9.81
C LEU A 296 0.68 -8.60 10.24
N HIS A 297 -0.60 -8.60 9.91
CA HIS A 297 -1.51 -7.53 10.33
C HIS A 297 -1.78 -7.55 11.83
N SER A 298 -2.01 -8.74 12.43
CA SER A 298 -2.20 -8.88 13.88
C SER A 298 -0.97 -8.46 14.68
N ASP A 299 0.21 -8.66 14.11
CA ASP A 299 1.49 -8.27 14.70
C ASP A 299 1.82 -6.77 14.50
N GLY A 300 0.92 -6.03 13.87
CA GLY A 300 1.04 -4.57 13.72
C GLY A 300 2.03 -4.12 12.65
N ILE A 301 2.39 -5.01 11.71
CA ILE A 301 3.28 -4.66 10.58
C ILE A 301 2.64 -3.57 9.72
N ARG A 302 3.44 -2.57 9.34
CA ARG A 302 3.00 -1.46 8.49
C ARG A 302 2.41 -1.98 7.18
N ILE A 303 1.26 -1.41 6.80
CA ILE A 303 0.45 -1.90 5.68
C ILE A 303 1.18 -1.86 4.34
N GLU A 304 2.04 -0.87 4.12
CA GLU A 304 2.84 -0.78 2.91
C GLU A 304 3.86 -1.93 2.80
N LEU A 305 4.40 -2.41 3.92
CA LEU A 305 5.31 -3.56 3.95
C LEU A 305 4.55 -4.85 3.64
N VAL A 306 3.37 -5.02 4.24
CA VAL A 306 2.49 -6.17 3.96
C VAL A 306 2.10 -6.17 2.47
N ALA A 307 1.68 -5.02 1.92
CA ALA A 307 1.30 -4.91 0.52
C ALA A 307 2.47 -5.23 -0.44
N ARG A 308 3.69 -4.72 -0.16
CA ARG A 308 4.89 -5.02 -0.94
C ARG A 308 5.23 -6.51 -0.93
N LEU A 309 5.14 -7.17 0.23
CA LEU A 309 5.40 -8.60 0.34
C LEU A 309 4.35 -9.42 -0.43
N VAL A 310 3.07 -9.12 -0.24
CA VAL A 310 1.97 -9.79 -0.94
C VAL A 310 2.10 -9.60 -2.45
N HIS A 311 2.41 -8.39 -2.91
CA HIS A 311 2.63 -8.11 -4.34
C HIS A 311 3.74 -8.99 -4.93
N GLU A 312 4.89 -9.11 -4.25
CA GLU A 312 6.00 -9.92 -4.74
C GLU A 312 5.65 -11.41 -4.78
N LEU A 313 4.95 -11.92 -3.75
CA LEU A 313 4.48 -13.31 -3.72
C LEU A 313 3.42 -13.59 -4.79
N ASN A 314 2.46 -12.67 -4.98
CA ASN A 314 1.46 -12.76 -6.04
C ASN A 314 2.12 -12.80 -7.42
N ARG A 315 3.08 -11.91 -7.66
CA ARG A 315 3.82 -11.87 -8.93
C ARG A 315 4.49 -13.21 -9.23
N GLN A 316 5.13 -13.82 -8.23
CA GLN A 316 5.76 -15.14 -8.38
C GLN A 316 4.74 -16.25 -8.59
N LEU A 317 3.64 -16.23 -7.82
CA LEU A 317 2.54 -17.20 -7.94
C LEU A 317 1.95 -17.19 -9.36
N LEU A 318 1.64 -16.01 -9.86
CA LEU A 318 1.04 -15.82 -11.18
C LEU A 318 2.02 -16.21 -12.30
N ALA A 319 3.29 -15.81 -12.18
CA ALA A 319 4.34 -16.19 -13.11
C ALA A 319 4.53 -17.72 -13.15
N ARG A 320 4.57 -18.36 -11.99
CA ARG A 320 4.72 -19.81 -11.88
C ARG A 320 3.51 -20.54 -12.47
N LEU A 321 2.29 -20.10 -12.15
CA LEU A 321 1.07 -20.65 -12.73
C LEU A 321 1.08 -20.53 -14.25
N TRP A 322 1.47 -19.36 -14.79
CA TRP A 322 1.54 -19.15 -16.23
C TRP A 322 2.54 -20.09 -16.89
N THR A 323 3.75 -20.22 -16.36
CA THR A 323 4.77 -21.12 -16.90
C THR A 323 4.43 -22.61 -16.79
N MET A 324 3.57 -23.00 -15.86
CA MET A 324 3.06 -24.38 -15.77
C MET A 324 1.98 -24.68 -16.83
N LEU A 325 1.19 -23.70 -17.18
CA LEU A 325 0.06 -23.87 -18.10
C LEU A 325 0.42 -23.58 -19.55
N ALA A 326 1.27 -22.56 -19.79
CA ALA A 326 1.59 -22.06 -21.12
C ALA A 326 2.84 -22.76 -21.69
N PRO A 327 2.83 -23.17 -22.96
CA PRO A 327 4.02 -23.62 -23.66
C PRO A 327 5.11 -22.53 -23.72
N SER A 328 6.36 -22.93 -23.78
CA SER A 328 7.51 -22.02 -23.75
C SER A 328 7.53 -21.01 -24.91
N ASP A 329 7.05 -21.38 -26.07
CA ASP A 329 6.93 -20.50 -27.25
C ASP A 329 5.84 -19.44 -27.07
N LEU A 330 4.71 -19.75 -26.42
CA LEU A 330 3.72 -18.72 -26.01
C LEU A 330 4.31 -17.77 -24.97
N VAL A 331 5.00 -18.28 -23.95
CA VAL A 331 5.64 -17.43 -22.94
C VAL A 331 6.66 -16.49 -23.59
N ALA A 332 7.48 -16.96 -24.52
CA ALA A 332 8.47 -16.16 -25.23
C ALA A 332 7.88 -15.10 -26.17
N ASN A 333 6.65 -15.33 -26.68
CA ASN A 333 5.96 -14.45 -27.64
C ASN A 333 4.76 -13.71 -27.04
N SER A 334 4.66 -13.64 -25.72
CA SER A 334 3.59 -12.90 -25.05
C SER A 334 4.09 -12.21 -23.80
N CYS A 335 3.28 -11.31 -23.26
CA CYS A 335 3.48 -10.67 -21.96
C CYS A 335 2.21 -10.83 -21.14
N LEU A 336 2.25 -11.63 -20.09
CA LEU A 336 1.20 -11.66 -19.08
C LEU A 336 1.34 -10.40 -18.21
N ILE A 337 0.25 -9.64 -18.11
CA ILE A 337 0.19 -8.41 -17.30
C ILE A 337 -0.86 -8.55 -16.21
N VAL A 338 -0.61 -7.93 -15.07
CA VAL A 338 -1.60 -7.67 -14.03
C VAL A 338 -1.88 -6.18 -13.95
N MET A 339 -3.06 -5.80 -13.52
CA MET A 339 -3.52 -4.42 -13.56
C MET A 339 -4.22 -4.03 -12.24
N GLY A 340 -4.84 -2.86 -12.19
CA GLY A 340 -5.59 -2.42 -11.02
C GLY A 340 -4.75 -2.37 -9.74
N SER A 341 -5.29 -2.82 -8.62
CA SER A 341 -4.58 -2.83 -7.34
C SER A 341 -3.40 -3.80 -7.30
N GLU A 342 -3.49 -4.94 -8.02
CA GLU A 342 -2.38 -5.89 -8.14
C GLU A 342 -1.23 -5.27 -8.93
N GLY A 343 -1.51 -4.65 -10.09
CA GLY A 343 -0.49 -3.98 -10.89
C GLY A 343 0.23 -2.85 -10.16
N ARG A 344 -0.48 -2.14 -9.27
CA ARG A 344 0.10 -1.07 -8.42
C ARG A 344 0.85 -1.59 -7.19
N GLY A 345 0.78 -2.89 -6.87
CA GLY A 345 1.34 -3.44 -5.63
C GLY A 345 0.58 -3.02 -4.37
N GLU A 346 -0.71 -2.76 -4.47
CA GLU A 346 -1.59 -2.29 -3.38
C GLU A 346 -2.64 -3.34 -2.95
N GLN A 347 -2.64 -4.51 -3.58
CA GLN A 347 -3.51 -5.61 -3.20
C GLN A 347 -2.94 -6.32 -1.97
N ILE A 348 -3.73 -6.41 -0.88
CA ILE A 348 -3.30 -7.04 0.37
C ILE A 348 -3.97 -8.40 0.55
N LEU A 349 -5.26 -8.46 0.29
CA LEU A 349 -6.02 -9.71 0.25
C LEU A 349 -6.41 -10.01 -1.20
N LYS A 350 -6.72 -11.25 -1.48
CA LYS A 350 -7.26 -11.65 -2.78
C LYS A 350 -8.58 -10.95 -3.02
N THR A 351 -8.57 -10.04 -3.97
CA THR A 351 -9.73 -9.39 -4.55
C THR A 351 -9.90 -9.87 -5.99
N ASP A 352 -10.79 -9.22 -6.73
CA ASP A 352 -10.98 -9.48 -8.15
C ASP A 352 -9.65 -9.50 -8.93
N GLN A 353 -9.55 -10.44 -9.85
CA GLN A 353 -8.39 -10.57 -10.72
C GLN A 353 -8.51 -9.59 -11.89
N ASP A 354 -7.50 -8.72 -12.06
CA ASP A 354 -7.36 -7.83 -13.21
C ASP A 354 -6.09 -8.20 -13.98
N ASN A 355 -6.23 -8.93 -15.11
CA ASN A 355 -5.07 -9.41 -15.85
C ASN A 355 -5.33 -9.39 -17.38
N GLY A 356 -4.24 -9.43 -18.15
CA GLY A 356 -4.31 -9.42 -19.62
C GLY A 356 -3.09 -10.10 -20.24
N LEU A 357 -3.17 -10.36 -21.53
CA LEU A 357 -2.12 -11.00 -22.31
C LEU A 357 -1.86 -10.21 -23.60
N LEU A 358 -0.70 -9.56 -23.67
CA LEU A 358 -0.21 -8.96 -24.91
C LEU A 358 0.55 -10.03 -25.70
N VAL A 359 0.19 -10.22 -26.96
CA VAL A 359 0.79 -11.23 -27.83
C VAL A 359 1.62 -10.53 -28.90
N ARG A 360 2.78 -11.09 -29.23
CA ARG A 360 3.62 -10.59 -30.32
C ARG A 360 2.88 -10.69 -31.66
N ASP A 361 2.98 -9.65 -32.48
CA ASP A 361 2.36 -9.66 -33.81
C ASP A 361 2.94 -10.80 -34.67
N GLY A 362 2.04 -11.47 -35.39
CA GLY A 362 2.37 -12.64 -36.22
C GLY A 362 2.49 -13.97 -35.45
N PHE A 363 2.48 -13.97 -34.11
CA PHE A 363 2.39 -15.20 -33.35
C PHE A 363 0.93 -15.66 -33.23
N ALA A 364 0.67 -16.91 -33.57
CA ALA A 364 -0.63 -17.54 -33.43
C ALA A 364 -0.49 -18.91 -32.77
N MET A 365 -1.38 -19.19 -31.82
CA MET A 365 -1.44 -20.47 -31.13
C MET A 365 -2.88 -21.00 -31.13
N VAL A 366 -3.06 -22.21 -31.58
CA VAL A 366 -4.36 -22.92 -31.49
C VAL A 366 -4.58 -23.29 -30.03
N GLY A 367 -5.77 -22.98 -29.49
CA GLY A 367 -6.13 -23.31 -28.10
C GLY A 367 -5.71 -22.29 -27.07
N ILE A 368 -5.30 -21.07 -27.46
CA ILE A 368 -4.97 -19.99 -26.52
C ILE A 368 -6.17 -19.59 -25.66
N GLU A 369 -7.40 -19.70 -26.21
CA GLU A 369 -8.65 -19.46 -25.46
C GLU A 369 -8.78 -20.43 -24.29
N GLN A 370 -8.72 -21.73 -24.56
CA GLN A 370 -8.86 -22.77 -23.54
C GLN A 370 -7.75 -22.66 -22.48
N LEU A 371 -6.54 -22.26 -22.89
CA LEU A 371 -5.42 -22.07 -21.96
C LEU A 371 -5.70 -20.89 -21.02
N THR A 372 -6.15 -19.76 -21.54
CA THR A 372 -6.44 -18.57 -20.74
C THR A 372 -7.68 -18.74 -19.86
N GLU A 373 -8.67 -19.53 -20.29
CA GLU A 373 -9.79 -19.97 -19.44
C GLU A 373 -9.31 -20.85 -18.28
N ARG A 374 -8.40 -21.79 -18.54
CA ARG A 374 -7.79 -22.63 -17.49
C ARG A 374 -6.98 -21.78 -16.50
N PHE A 375 -6.24 -20.78 -16.96
CA PHE A 375 -5.52 -19.86 -16.08
C PHE A 375 -6.49 -19.08 -15.19
N THR A 376 -7.55 -18.50 -15.77
CA THR A 376 -8.60 -17.79 -15.02
C THR A 376 -9.29 -18.71 -14.00
N ALA A 377 -9.64 -19.94 -14.39
CA ALA A 377 -10.25 -20.91 -13.48
C ALA A 377 -9.34 -21.31 -12.32
N ALA A 378 -8.04 -21.50 -12.59
CA ALA A 378 -7.06 -21.79 -11.53
C ALA A 378 -6.96 -20.64 -10.52
N LEU A 379 -6.97 -19.39 -10.97
CA LEU A 379 -6.97 -18.22 -10.06
C LEU A 379 -8.26 -18.16 -9.22
N ILE A 380 -9.41 -18.51 -9.79
CA ILE A 380 -10.67 -18.60 -9.02
C ILE A 380 -10.53 -19.67 -7.91
N ASP A 381 -9.96 -20.83 -8.25
CA ASP A 381 -9.71 -21.91 -7.29
C ASP A 381 -8.68 -21.52 -6.20
N PHE A 382 -7.74 -20.63 -6.52
CA PHE A 382 -6.79 -20.05 -5.57
C PHE A 382 -7.42 -18.99 -4.66
N GLY A 383 -8.67 -18.58 -4.93
CA GLY A 383 -9.43 -17.61 -4.14
C GLY A 383 -9.40 -16.18 -4.67
N TYR A 384 -8.99 -15.96 -5.94
CA TYR A 384 -9.13 -14.68 -6.64
C TYR A 384 -10.46 -14.67 -7.41
N PRO A 385 -11.49 -13.94 -6.95
CA PRO A 385 -12.76 -13.91 -7.65
C PRO A 385 -12.63 -13.29 -9.06
N PRO A 386 -13.53 -13.62 -10.00
CA PRO A 386 -13.53 -13.02 -11.32
C PRO A 386 -13.82 -11.51 -11.22
N CYS A 387 -13.18 -10.72 -12.09
CA CYS A 387 -13.43 -9.29 -12.18
C CYS A 387 -14.86 -9.02 -12.70
N PRO A 388 -15.68 -8.23 -11.98
CA PRO A 388 -17.01 -7.85 -12.47
C PRO A 388 -16.98 -7.10 -13.82
N GLY A 389 -15.88 -6.39 -14.11
CA GLY A 389 -15.61 -5.72 -15.38
C GLY A 389 -15.11 -6.64 -16.47
N ASN A 390 -14.98 -7.95 -16.22
CA ASN A 390 -14.43 -8.94 -17.14
C ASN A 390 -13.03 -8.58 -17.69
N ILE A 391 -12.17 -8.01 -16.80
CA ILE A 391 -10.80 -7.61 -17.12
C ILE A 391 -9.87 -8.79 -16.84
N MET A 392 -9.90 -9.76 -17.72
CA MET A 392 -9.20 -11.04 -17.56
C MET A 392 -8.66 -11.57 -18.88
N VAL A 393 -7.58 -12.34 -18.84
CA VAL A 393 -6.97 -12.97 -20.04
C VAL A 393 -7.94 -13.84 -20.83
N SER A 394 -8.98 -14.38 -20.21
CA SER A 394 -10.05 -15.14 -20.87
C SER A 394 -10.92 -14.27 -21.78
N ASN A 395 -10.98 -12.94 -21.54
CA ASN A 395 -11.68 -12.00 -22.40
C ASN A 395 -10.80 -11.58 -23.60
N PRO A 396 -11.28 -11.74 -24.85
CA PRO A 396 -10.53 -11.34 -26.04
C PRO A 396 -10.09 -9.86 -26.05
N LEU A 397 -10.84 -8.96 -25.40
CA LEU A 397 -10.46 -7.54 -25.27
C LEU A 397 -9.11 -7.35 -24.55
N TRP A 398 -8.80 -8.23 -23.61
CA TRP A 398 -7.58 -8.20 -22.80
C TRP A 398 -6.54 -9.26 -23.24
N ARG A 399 -6.79 -9.96 -24.35
CA ARG A 399 -5.88 -10.93 -24.97
C ARG A 399 -5.77 -10.61 -26.46
N GLN A 400 -4.82 -9.78 -26.84
CA GLN A 400 -4.68 -9.28 -28.21
C GLN A 400 -3.24 -9.28 -28.69
N PRO A 401 -3.00 -9.40 -30.00
CA PRO A 401 -1.74 -9.00 -30.63
C PRO A 401 -1.47 -7.51 -30.37
N LEU A 402 -0.19 -7.14 -30.25
CA LEU A 402 0.22 -5.80 -29.83
C LEU A 402 -0.34 -4.68 -30.72
N THR A 403 -0.31 -4.86 -32.05
CA THR A 403 -0.87 -3.89 -33.00
C THR A 403 -2.38 -3.71 -32.82
N ALA A 404 -3.13 -4.79 -32.63
CA ALA A 404 -4.57 -4.72 -32.34
C ALA A 404 -4.83 -4.03 -30.99
N PHE A 405 -4.02 -4.34 -29.97
CA PHE A 405 -4.16 -3.71 -28.67
C PHE A 405 -3.86 -2.19 -28.70
N LYS A 406 -2.91 -1.74 -29.52
CA LYS A 406 -2.67 -0.30 -29.77
C LYS A 406 -3.88 0.38 -30.41
N GLN A 407 -4.61 -0.32 -31.30
CA GLN A 407 -5.86 0.22 -31.86
C GLN A 407 -6.95 0.32 -30.79
N THR A 408 -7.05 -0.68 -29.92
CA THR A 408 -7.94 -0.65 -28.75
C THR A 408 -7.60 0.52 -27.83
N LEU A 409 -6.31 0.74 -27.50
CA LEU A 409 -5.85 1.88 -26.72
C LEU A 409 -6.22 3.21 -27.39
N ARG A 410 -6.07 3.34 -28.70
CA ARG A 410 -6.50 4.53 -29.46
C ARG A 410 -8.01 4.77 -29.32
N GLY A 411 -8.83 3.72 -29.35
CA GLY A 411 -10.27 3.80 -29.10
C GLY A 411 -10.57 4.32 -27.69
N TRP A 412 -9.86 3.86 -26.68
CA TRP A 412 -10.02 4.36 -25.29
C TRP A 412 -9.55 5.80 -25.10
N LEU A 413 -8.51 6.21 -25.79
CA LEU A 413 -7.98 7.58 -25.73
C LEU A 413 -8.93 8.59 -26.41
N PHE A 414 -9.44 8.27 -27.60
CA PHE A 414 -10.11 9.24 -28.48
C PHE A 414 -11.52 8.83 -28.95
N GLY A 415 -11.91 7.56 -28.75
CA GLY A 415 -13.11 7.01 -29.38
C GLY A 415 -14.45 7.27 -28.68
N GLY A 416 -14.47 7.82 -27.47
CA GLY A 416 -15.72 8.12 -26.72
C GLY A 416 -16.48 6.87 -26.25
N GLU A 417 -15.84 5.70 -26.21
CA GLU A 417 -16.44 4.46 -25.69
C GLU A 417 -16.82 4.62 -24.20
N THR A 418 -18.01 4.13 -23.84
CA THR A 418 -18.57 4.29 -22.47
C THR A 418 -17.62 3.83 -21.36
N ASN A 419 -16.83 2.77 -21.61
CA ASN A 419 -15.88 2.24 -20.63
C ASN A 419 -14.41 2.54 -20.98
N GLY A 420 -14.14 3.30 -22.06
CA GLY A 420 -12.79 3.52 -22.57
C GLY A 420 -11.87 4.17 -21.54
N VAL A 421 -12.35 5.21 -20.89
CA VAL A 421 -11.61 5.94 -19.83
C VAL A 421 -11.26 5.02 -18.66
N MET A 422 -12.19 4.17 -18.23
CA MET A 422 -11.96 3.23 -17.14
C MET A 422 -10.96 2.14 -17.53
N ASN A 423 -11.12 1.55 -18.73
CA ASN A 423 -10.22 0.53 -19.26
C ASN A 423 -8.79 1.08 -19.40
N LEU A 424 -8.65 2.30 -19.92
CA LEU A 424 -7.37 3.00 -20.01
C LEU A 424 -6.77 3.21 -18.60
N ALA A 425 -7.56 3.70 -17.65
CA ALA A 425 -7.11 3.90 -16.27
C ALA A 425 -6.59 2.60 -15.64
N ILE A 426 -7.23 1.47 -15.92
CA ILE A 426 -6.81 0.15 -15.43
C ILE A 426 -5.53 -0.30 -16.14
N PHE A 427 -5.42 -0.11 -17.46
CA PHE A 427 -4.21 -0.44 -18.23
C PHE A 427 -2.99 0.38 -17.79
N LEU A 428 -3.16 1.65 -17.42
CA LEU A 428 -2.06 2.50 -16.94
C LEU A 428 -1.42 2.00 -15.63
N ASP A 429 -2.08 1.09 -14.94
CA ASP A 429 -1.56 0.39 -13.76
C ASP A 429 -0.95 -0.97 -14.09
N ALA A 430 -0.81 -1.33 -15.38
CA ALA A 430 -0.32 -2.64 -15.78
C ALA A 430 1.13 -2.88 -15.31
N ALA A 431 1.42 -4.09 -14.86
CA ALA A 431 2.76 -4.58 -14.55
C ALA A 431 2.97 -5.93 -15.26
N ALA A 432 4.15 -6.12 -15.84
CA ALA A 432 4.51 -7.38 -16.46
C ALA A 432 4.81 -8.44 -15.39
N VAL A 433 4.25 -9.63 -15.55
CA VAL A 433 4.41 -10.77 -14.63
C VAL A 433 5.28 -11.86 -15.26
N ALA A 434 5.00 -12.22 -16.51
CA ALA A 434 5.74 -13.28 -17.22
C ALA A 434 5.83 -12.97 -18.70
N GLY A 435 6.86 -13.49 -19.37
CA GLY A 435 7.07 -13.34 -20.80
C GLY A 435 7.87 -12.09 -21.16
N ASP A 436 7.66 -11.57 -22.39
CA ASP A 436 8.39 -10.42 -22.91
C ASP A 436 7.80 -9.09 -22.44
N ALA A 437 8.36 -8.51 -21.39
CA ALA A 437 7.97 -7.19 -20.89
C ALA A 437 8.17 -6.05 -21.93
N GLY A 438 8.88 -6.29 -23.04
CA GLY A 438 9.02 -5.33 -24.14
C GLY A 438 7.68 -4.96 -24.75
N LEU A 439 6.75 -5.93 -24.85
CA LEU A 439 5.41 -5.71 -25.40
C LEU A 439 4.61 -4.69 -24.57
N LEU A 440 4.69 -4.78 -23.23
CA LEU A 440 4.04 -3.80 -22.34
C LEU A 440 4.71 -2.42 -22.46
N ARG A 441 6.05 -2.36 -22.49
CA ARG A 441 6.77 -1.09 -22.67
C ARG A 441 6.39 -0.39 -23.96
N GLU A 442 6.22 -1.15 -25.06
CA GLU A 442 5.81 -0.62 -26.35
C GLU A 442 4.36 -0.12 -26.35
N ALA A 443 3.43 -0.84 -25.70
CA ALA A 443 2.05 -0.39 -25.56
C ALA A 443 1.96 0.91 -24.71
N ARG A 444 2.76 1.04 -23.66
CA ARG A 444 2.84 2.26 -22.83
C ARG A 444 3.41 3.44 -23.60
N ARG A 445 4.52 3.23 -24.31
CA ARG A 445 5.12 4.26 -25.16
C ARG A 445 4.11 4.81 -26.16
N PHE A 446 3.30 3.93 -26.77
CA PHE A 446 2.23 4.34 -27.66
C PHE A 446 1.22 5.28 -26.99
N VAL A 447 0.83 5.03 -25.74
CA VAL A 447 -0.05 5.94 -24.98
C VAL A 447 0.63 7.28 -24.74
N ASP A 448 1.88 7.28 -24.25
CA ASP A 448 2.64 8.49 -23.96
C ASP A 448 2.82 9.36 -25.20
N GLU A 449 3.17 8.75 -26.35
CA GLU A 449 3.33 9.46 -27.64
C GLU A 449 2.00 10.01 -28.17
N SER A 450 0.88 9.31 -27.89
CA SER A 450 -0.45 9.74 -28.33
C SER A 450 -1.01 10.93 -27.55
N LEU A 451 -0.49 11.22 -26.36
CA LEU A 451 -1.01 12.27 -25.44
C LEU A 451 -0.15 13.52 -25.38
N VAL A 452 0.87 13.66 -26.21
CA VAL A 452 1.73 14.85 -26.23
C VAL A 452 0.89 16.09 -26.52
N GLY A 453 0.80 17.01 -25.54
CA GLY A 453 0.12 18.30 -25.69
C GLY A 453 -1.43 18.26 -25.65
N ASP A 454 -2.04 17.16 -25.20
CA ASP A 454 -3.51 17.03 -25.12
C ASP A 454 -4.06 17.35 -23.72
N ASP A 455 -4.06 18.63 -23.36
CA ASP A 455 -4.62 19.10 -22.07
C ASP A 455 -6.13 18.78 -21.92
N VAL A 456 -6.86 18.72 -23.02
CA VAL A 456 -8.30 18.40 -23.02
C VAL A 456 -8.52 16.95 -22.59
N PHE A 457 -7.65 16.05 -23.05
CA PHE A 457 -7.70 14.65 -22.59
C PHE A 457 -7.52 14.55 -21.07
N PHE A 458 -6.49 15.21 -20.51
CA PHE A 458 -6.22 15.14 -19.08
C PHE A 458 -7.38 15.70 -18.24
N ALA A 459 -7.98 16.80 -18.68
CA ALA A 459 -9.13 17.39 -18.02
C ALA A 459 -10.35 16.43 -18.05
N ARG A 460 -10.65 15.79 -19.19
CA ARG A 460 -11.70 14.76 -19.27
C ARG A 460 -11.37 13.53 -18.44
N PHE A 461 -10.10 13.09 -18.44
CA PHE A 461 -9.65 11.90 -17.75
C PHE A 461 -9.77 12.06 -16.24
N VAL A 462 -9.36 13.22 -15.69
CA VAL A 462 -9.48 13.49 -14.26
C VAL A 462 -10.95 13.69 -13.85
N ASN A 463 -11.78 14.30 -14.70
CA ASN A 463 -13.20 14.53 -14.42
C ASN A 463 -14.00 13.22 -14.28
N ALA A 464 -13.55 12.14 -14.90
CA ALA A 464 -14.17 10.82 -14.69
C ALA A 464 -14.11 10.38 -13.22
N ALA A 465 -13.13 10.84 -12.44
CA ALA A 465 -13.08 10.59 -10.99
C ALA A 465 -14.18 11.35 -10.22
N ASP A 466 -14.57 12.53 -10.68
CA ASP A 466 -15.60 13.34 -10.04
C ASP A 466 -17.01 12.74 -10.25
N GLN A 467 -17.24 12.05 -11.36
CA GLN A 467 -18.54 11.39 -11.64
C GLN A 467 -18.84 10.23 -10.68
N PHE A 468 -17.82 9.61 -10.07
CA PHE A 468 -17.98 8.59 -9.03
C PHE A 468 -18.23 9.18 -7.63
N SER A 469 -18.15 10.51 -7.49
CA SER A 469 -18.43 11.22 -6.24
C SER A 469 -19.86 11.70 -6.28
N GLU A 470 -20.79 10.97 -5.66
CA GLU A 470 -22.17 11.45 -5.53
C GLU A 470 -22.18 12.80 -4.81
N PRO A 471 -22.79 13.86 -5.41
CA PRO A 471 -23.05 15.11 -4.71
C PRO A 471 -23.92 14.80 -3.49
N GLY A 472 -23.52 15.22 -2.30
CA GLY A 472 -24.36 15.12 -1.11
C GLY A 472 -24.07 13.94 -0.17
N TRP A 473 -23.02 13.15 -0.34
CA TRP A 473 -22.63 12.14 0.65
C TRP A 473 -22.27 12.76 2.02
N TRP A 474 -21.71 13.97 2.03
CA TRP A 474 -21.52 14.76 3.26
C TRP A 474 -22.85 15.13 3.93
N THR A 475 -23.89 15.40 3.13
CA THR A 475 -25.23 15.64 3.66
C THR A 475 -25.88 14.36 4.18
N ARG A 476 -25.52 13.19 3.65
CA ARG A 476 -25.93 11.88 4.20
C ARG A 476 -25.24 11.56 5.52
N LEU A 477 -24.02 12.01 5.76
CA LEU A 477 -23.38 11.97 7.09
C LEU A 477 -24.05 12.91 8.09
N GLY A 478 -24.62 14.03 7.61
CA GLY A 478 -25.31 15.04 8.41
C GLY A 478 -26.83 14.94 8.45
N GLY A 479 -27.49 14.21 7.54
CA GLY A 479 -28.93 14.24 7.29
C GLY A 479 -29.66 12.92 7.53
N LEU A 480 -29.36 12.15 8.58
CA LEU A 480 -30.03 10.88 8.84
C LEU A 480 -31.33 11.04 9.60
N ARG A 481 -32.40 11.04 8.85
CA ARG A 481 -33.67 10.54 9.31
C ARG A 481 -33.68 9.02 9.11
N GLY A 482 -33.57 8.27 10.22
CA GLY A 482 -33.92 6.84 10.28
C GLY A 482 -32.71 5.89 10.34
N ARG A 483 -32.55 5.29 11.50
CA ARG A 483 -31.97 3.99 11.90
C ARG A 483 -31.04 3.26 10.90
N ASP A 484 -29.85 2.99 11.38
CA ASP A 484 -29.03 1.77 11.26
C ASP A 484 -28.12 1.51 10.06
N GLU A 485 -27.95 2.34 9.02
CA GLU A 485 -26.98 2.00 7.96
C GLU A 485 -26.17 3.20 7.45
N GLN A 486 -25.26 3.70 8.29
CA GLN A 486 -24.23 4.61 7.81
C GLN A 486 -23.04 3.79 7.28
N SER A 487 -23.16 3.27 6.06
CA SER A 487 -22.07 2.61 5.39
C SER A 487 -21.31 3.57 4.48
N PHE A 488 -19.98 3.52 4.54
CA PHE A 488 -19.07 4.34 3.76
C PHE A 488 -18.30 3.45 2.77
N ASP A 489 -18.32 3.79 1.47
CA ASP A 489 -17.55 3.08 0.46
C ASP A 489 -16.10 3.60 0.43
N LEU A 490 -15.19 2.87 1.09
CA LEU A 490 -13.76 3.21 1.16
C LEU A 490 -13.09 3.30 -0.21
N LYS A 491 -13.55 2.53 -1.20
CA LYS A 491 -12.99 2.55 -2.56
C LYS A 491 -13.41 3.81 -3.28
N LYS A 492 -14.72 4.06 -3.38
CA LYS A 492 -15.27 5.17 -4.18
C LYS A 492 -14.91 6.54 -3.62
N LEU A 493 -15.04 6.71 -2.31
CA LEU A 493 -14.91 8.02 -1.66
C LEU A 493 -13.50 8.24 -1.07
N GLY A 494 -12.76 7.17 -0.84
CA GLY A 494 -11.43 7.22 -0.24
C GLY A 494 -10.31 6.97 -1.23
N THR A 495 -10.02 5.70 -1.54
CA THR A 495 -8.80 5.35 -2.30
C THR A 495 -8.87 5.74 -3.78
N PHE A 496 -10.04 5.67 -4.42
CA PHE A 496 -10.17 5.93 -5.86
C PHE A 496 -9.77 7.36 -6.27
N PRO A 497 -10.21 8.44 -5.59
CA PRO A 497 -9.78 9.79 -5.93
C PRO A 497 -8.26 9.99 -5.83
N VAL A 498 -7.62 9.40 -4.82
CA VAL A 498 -6.16 9.48 -4.65
C VAL A 498 -5.44 8.74 -5.78
N VAL A 499 -5.85 7.49 -6.03
CA VAL A 499 -5.26 6.63 -7.07
C VAL A 499 -5.42 7.25 -8.46
N HIS A 500 -6.63 7.72 -8.79
CA HIS A 500 -6.91 8.26 -10.12
C HIS A 500 -6.25 9.62 -10.33
N GLY A 501 -6.28 10.52 -9.36
CA GLY A 501 -5.61 11.80 -9.44
C GLY A 501 -4.09 11.67 -9.54
N ALA A 502 -3.47 10.82 -8.72
CA ALA A 502 -2.04 10.54 -8.81
C ALA A 502 -1.65 9.91 -10.16
N ARG A 503 -2.49 9.00 -10.71
CA ARG A 503 -2.30 8.41 -12.03
C ARG A 503 -2.37 9.46 -13.14
N THR A 504 -3.35 10.38 -13.09
CA THR A 504 -3.51 11.42 -14.10
C THR A 504 -2.31 12.37 -14.13
N LEU A 505 -1.88 12.85 -12.95
CA LEU A 505 -0.67 13.69 -12.84
C LEU A 505 0.58 12.93 -13.29
N ALA A 506 0.72 11.65 -12.91
CA ALA A 506 1.85 10.82 -13.32
C ALA A 506 1.91 10.65 -14.84
N LEU A 507 0.77 10.42 -15.50
CA LEU A 507 0.67 10.31 -16.95
C LEU A 507 1.04 11.64 -17.62
N GLN A 508 0.51 12.76 -17.15
CA GLN A 508 0.80 14.10 -17.70
C GLN A 508 2.30 14.45 -17.61
N HIS A 509 2.95 14.07 -16.52
CA HIS A 509 4.35 14.41 -16.25
C HIS A 509 5.33 13.25 -16.54
N HIS A 510 4.90 12.25 -17.31
CA HIS A 510 5.73 11.10 -17.71
C HIS A 510 6.45 10.42 -16.53
N VAL A 511 5.74 10.25 -15.40
CA VAL A 511 6.20 9.53 -14.21
C VAL A 511 6.01 8.04 -14.46
N ALA A 512 7.10 7.28 -14.45
CA ALA A 512 7.11 5.86 -14.83
C ALA A 512 6.60 4.92 -13.73
N GLU A 513 6.57 5.38 -12.50
CA GLU A 513 6.13 4.64 -11.31
C GLU A 513 4.67 4.20 -11.46
N ILE A 514 4.34 2.98 -10.94
CA ILE A 514 3.00 2.40 -11.07
C ILE A 514 2.22 2.54 -9.77
N GLY A 515 2.87 2.26 -8.63
CA GLY A 515 2.24 2.34 -7.30
C GLY A 515 1.86 3.78 -6.93
N THR A 516 0.72 3.97 -6.30
CA THR A 516 0.18 5.32 -6.00
C THR A 516 1.12 6.12 -5.10
N ALA A 517 1.63 5.54 -4.02
CA ALA A 517 2.58 6.20 -3.13
C ALA A 517 3.90 6.56 -3.85
N ALA A 518 4.38 5.69 -4.75
CA ALA A 518 5.57 5.96 -5.55
C ALA A 518 5.33 7.11 -6.56
N ARG A 519 4.17 7.14 -7.23
CA ARG A 519 3.75 8.25 -8.10
C ARG A 519 3.72 9.57 -7.34
N LEU A 520 3.05 9.61 -6.17
CA LEU A 520 2.96 10.82 -5.34
C LEU A 520 4.35 11.34 -4.94
N ARG A 521 5.26 10.45 -4.54
CA ARG A 521 6.64 10.80 -4.19
C ARG A 521 7.39 11.35 -5.40
N ALA A 522 7.36 10.66 -6.54
CA ALA A 522 8.05 11.09 -7.75
C ALA A 522 7.52 12.44 -8.29
N LEU A 523 6.21 12.68 -8.18
CA LEU A 523 5.60 13.98 -8.51
C LEU A 523 6.09 15.10 -7.59
N ALA A 524 6.23 14.84 -6.29
CA ALA A 524 6.77 15.80 -5.33
C ALA A 524 8.26 16.09 -5.59
N GLU A 525 9.08 15.06 -5.78
CA GLU A 525 10.51 15.19 -6.11
C GLU A 525 10.74 16.02 -7.39
N ARG A 526 9.82 15.94 -8.37
CA ARG A 526 9.83 16.72 -9.61
C ARG A 526 9.09 18.07 -9.51
N GLN A 527 8.64 18.45 -8.31
CA GLN A 527 7.93 19.71 -8.03
C GLN A 527 6.58 19.87 -8.78
N HIS A 528 5.93 18.77 -9.18
CA HIS A 528 4.59 18.77 -9.78
C HIS A 528 3.46 18.62 -8.74
N LEU A 529 3.81 18.31 -7.50
CA LEU A 529 2.89 18.24 -6.36
C LEU A 529 3.60 18.78 -5.11
N PRO A 530 2.93 19.55 -4.24
CA PRO A 530 3.53 19.99 -2.98
C PRO A 530 3.95 18.79 -2.11
N ASP A 531 5.16 18.83 -1.55
CA ASP A 531 5.73 17.75 -0.72
C ASP A 531 4.81 17.34 0.44
N GLN A 532 4.22 18.31 1.12
CA GLN A 532 3.32 18.03 2.24
C GLN A 532 2.07 17.30 1.76
N MET A 533 1.48 17.72 0.64
CA MET A 533 0.30 17.06 0.06
C MET A 533 0.61 15.62 -0.36
N ALA A 534 1.78 15.36 -0.95
CA ALA A 534 2.20 14.01 -1.31
C ALA A 534 2.34 13.09 -0.09
N ARG A 535 2.94 13.59 0.99
CA ARG A 535 3.04 12.86 2.27
C ARG A 535 1.67 12.58 2.87
N ASP A 536 0.83 13.59 3.00
CA ASP A 536 -0.49 13.47 3.61
C ASP A 536 -1.40 12.51 2.82
N LEU A 537 -1.35 12.55 1.47
CA LEU A 537 -2.09 11.62 0.62
C LEU A 537 -1.59 10.18 0.76
N THR A 538 -0.27 9.98 0.90
CA THR A 538 0.31 8.66 1.11
C THR A 538 -0.14 8.06 2.44
N GLU A 539 -0.12 8.85 3.51
CA GLU A 539 -0.58 8.43 4.83
C GLU A 539 -2.09 8.14 4.84
N ALA A 540 -2.89 9.02 4.21
CA ALA A 540 -4.33 8.80 4.06
C ALA A 540 -4.62 7.50 3.29
N LEU A 541 -3.88 7.23 2.21
CA LEU A 541 -4.02 5.99 1.44
C LEU A 541 -3.70 4.76 2.30
N HIS A 542 -2.58 4.77 3.02
CA HIS A 542 -2.18 3.67 3.90
C HIS A 542 -3.19 3.43 5.02
N PHE A 543 -3.70 4.48 5.64
CA PHE A 543 -4.76 4.37 6.65
C PHE A 543 -6.03 3.73 6.07
N LEU A 544 -6.48 4.17 4.90
CA LEU A 544 -7.66 3.59 4.24
C LEU A 544 -7.44 2.12 3.85
N MET A 545 -6.21 1.73 3.49
CA MET A 545 -5.85 0.34 3.22
C MET A 545 -5.93 -0.51 4.49
N VAL A 546 -5.45 -0.01 5.64
CA VAL A 546 -5.60 -0.70 6.95
C VAL A 546 -7.07 -0.87 7.28
N LEU A 547 -7.85 0.19 7.18
CA LEU A 547 -9.28 0.17 7.49
C LEU A 547 -10.06 -0.82 6.61
N LYS A 548 -9.70 -0.88 5.31
CA LYS A 548 -10.24 -1.86 4.38
C LYS A 548 -9.87 -3.28 4.77
N LEU A 549 -8.61 -3.52 5.15
CA LEU A 549 -8.14 -4.84 5.59
C LEU A 549 -8.88 -5.30 6.84
N ASP A 550 -8.97 -4.45 7.87
CA ASP A 550 -9.69 -4.74 9.12
C ASP A 550 -11.15 -5.10 8.86
N ASN A 551 -11.82 -4.32 8.00
CA ASN A 551 -13.21 -4.56 7.63
C ASN A 551 -13.37 -5.90 6.90
N ASN A 552 -12.51 -6.19 5.92
CA ASN A 552 -12.54 -7.43 5.15
C ASN A 552 -12.27 -8.66 6.03
N LEU A 553 -11.33 -8.56 6.98
CA LEU A 553 -11.05 -9.64 7.93
C LEU A 553 -12.23 -9.88 8.89
N ARG A 554 -12.89 -8.82 9.34
CA ARG A 554 -14.14 -8.94 10.16
C ARG A 554 -15.24 -9.62 9.37
N GLN A 555 -15.50 -9.21 8.13
CA GLN A 555 -16.52 -9.80 7.27
C GLN A 555 -16.25 -11.29 7.02
N ARG A 556 -15.00 -11.67 6.72
CA ARG A 556 -14.60 -13.08 6.56
C ARG A 556 -14.85 -13.91 7.82
N ARG A 557 -14.47 -13.38 9.01
CA ARG A 557 -14.70 -14.08 10.30
C ARG A 557 -16.18 -14.26 10.62
N SER A 558 -17.04 -13.34 10.20
CA SER A 558 -18.49 -13.44 10.39
C SER A 558 -19.22 -14.14 9.24
N GLY A 559 -18.49 -14.71 8.26
CA GLY A 559 -19.09 -15.41 7.10
C GLY A 559 -19.85 -14.47 6.14
N GLN A 560 -19.61 -13.16 6.22
CA GLN A 560 -20.23 -12.18 5.34
C GLN A 560 -19.42 -12.01 4.05
N PRO A 561 -20.06 -11.64 2.93
CA PRO A 561 -19.33 -11.33 1.71
C PRO A 561 -18.44 -10.09 1.92
N VAL A 562 -17.20 -10.19 1.41
CA VAL A 562 -16.22 -9.09 1.49
C VAL A 562 -16.68 -7.92 0.64
N SER A 563 -16.68 -6.72 1.22
CA SER A 563 -17.11 -5.49 0.56
C SER A 563 -16.24 -4.28 0.94
N ASN A 564 -16.30 -3.21 0.14
CA ASN A 564 -15.64 -1.94 0.46
C ASN A 564 -16.47 -1.06 1.40
N LEU A 565 -17.67 -1.51 1.81
CA LEU A 565 -18.55 -0.77 2.69
C LEU A 565 -18.12 -0.96 4.14
N VAL A 566 -17.85 0.13 4.83
CA VAL A 566 -17.52 0.17 6.26
C VAL A 566 -18.66 0.87 6.99
N GLN A 567 -19.15 0.22 8.04
CA GLN A 567 -20.15 0.84 8.93
C GLN A 567 -19.45 1.74 9.95
N LEU A 568 -19.82 3.02 9.98
CA LEU A 568 -19.21 4.01 10.90
C LEU A 568 -19.38 3.64 12.38
N SER A 569 -20.46 2.94 12.71
CA SER A 569 -20.72 2.44 14.06
C SER A 569 -19.72 1.39 14.54
N THR A 570 -19.04 0.70 13.61
CA THR A 570 -18.03 -0.32 13.94
C THR A 570 -16.64 0.25 14.16
N LEU A 571 -16.43 1.52 13.86
CA LEU A 571 -15.14 2.20 14.00
C LEU A 571 -14.98 2.78 15.42
N GLY A 572 -13.78 2.66 15.94
CA GLY A 572 -13.37 3.35 17.16
C GLY A 572 -13.29 4.88 16.94
N THR A 573 -13.29 5.66 18.01
CA THR A 573 -13.19 7.13 17.96
C THR A 573 -11.98 7.58 17.15
N LEU A 574 -10.81 6.99 17.42
CA LEU A 574 -9.58 7.33 16.69
C LEU A 574 -9.67 7.01 15.19
N GLU A 575 -10.25 5.85 14.84
CA GLU A 575 -10.42 5.46 13.43
C GLU A 575 -11.36 6.42 12.70
N ARG A 576 -12.42 6.88 13.37
CA ARG A 576 -13.34 7.88 12.81
C ARG A 576 -12.66 9.23 12.57
N ASP A 577 -11.84 9.69 13.51
CA ASP A 577 -11.10 10.95 13.37
C ASP A 577 -10.07 10.88 12.25
N LEU A 578 -9.28 9.81 12.19
CA LEU A 578 -8.32 9.59 11.12
C LEU A 578 -9.01 9.46 9.75
N MET A 579 -10.20 8.87 9.71
CA MET A 579 -10.99 8.82 8.47
C MET A 579 -11.47 10.21 8.04
N LYS A 580 -11.97 11.04 8.97
CA LYS A 580 -12.34 12.43 8.68
C LYS A 580 -11.15 13.23 8.15
N ASP A 581 -9.99 13.14 8.82
CA ASP A 581 -8.76 13.81 8.39
C ASP A 581 -8.31 13.33 6.99
N SER A 582 -8.35 12.02 6.75
CA SER A 582 -8.03 11.43 5.44
C SER A 582 -8.94 11.98 4.34
N LEU A 583 -10.23 12.07 4.61
CA LEU A 583 -11.21 12.60 3.66
C LEU A 583 -11.03 14.11 3.42
N ALA A 584 -10.65 14.87 4.43
CA ALA A 584 -10.33 16.30 4.27
C ALA A 584 -9.11 16.49 3.35
N ILE A 585 -8.06 15.65 3.50
CA ILE A 585 -6.90 15.65 2.62
C ILE A 585 -7.29 15.29 1.18
N ILE A 586 -8.11 14.25 1.01
CA ILE A 586 -8.62 13.84 -0.31
C ILE A 586 -9.44 14.96 -0.96
N LYS A 587 -10.27 15.65 -0.18
CA LYS A 587 -11.03 16.82 -0.65
C LYS A 587 -10.09 17.94 -1.12
N ALA A 588 -9.05 18.26 -0.34
CA ALA A 588 -8.06 19.26 -0.72
C ALA A 588 -7.31 18.87 -2.01
N PHE A 589 -6.97 17.59 -2.17
CA PHE A 589 -6.34 17.09 -3.39
C PHE A 589 -7.28 17.20 -4.60
N ARG A 590 -8.55 16.85 -4.46
CA ARG A 590 -9.54 17.03 -5.52
C ARG A 590 -9.69 18.51 -5.93
N GLN A 591 -9.70 19.43 -4.97
CA GLN A 591 -9.70 20.88 -5.26
C GLN A 591 -8.43 21.28 -6.00
N HIS A 592 -7.26 20.76 -5.61
CA HIS A 592 -6.01 20.99 -6.34
C HIS A 592 -6.09 20.53 -7.80
N LEU A 593 -6.62 19.32 -8.05
CA LEU A 593 -6.82 18.80 -9.41
C LEU A 593 -7.83 19.63 -10.22
N ARG A 594 -8.96 20.07 -9.61
CA ARG A 594 -9.95 20.93 -10.27
C ARG A 594 -9.33 22.25 -10.73
N LEU A 595 -8.51 22.87 -9.89
CA LEU A 595 -7.80 24.11 -10.24
C LEU A 595 -6.74 23.87 -11.32
N HIS A 596 -5.94 22.80 -11.17
CA HIS A 596 -4.88 22.47 -12.11
C HIS A 596 -5.42 22.21 -13.53
N TYR A 597 -6.49 21.43 -13.65
CA TYR A 597 -7.13 21.07 -14.92
C TYR A 597 -8.26 22.00 -15.34
N ARG A 598 -8.54 23.07 -14.59
CA ARG A 598 -9.57 24.08 -14.88
C ARG A 598 -10.96 23.45 -15.11
N LEU A 599 -11.33 22.45 -14.30
CA LEU A 599 -12.55 21.66 -14.51
C LEU A 599 -13.85 22.48 -14.39
N ASP A 600 -13.80 23.64 -13.75
CA ASP A 600 -14.97 24.52 -13.61
C ASP A 600 -15.35 25.23 -14.93
N PHE A 601 -14.55 25.05 -15.97
CA PHE A 601 -14.77 25.63 -17.31
C PHE A 601 -15.10 24.56 -18.37
N LEU A 602 -15.22 23.29 -17.97
CA LEU A 602 -15.69 22.19 -18.82
C LEU A 602 -17.18 21.93 -18.60
#